data_becd93defd73361747d3c2036223e0c6
#
_entry.id   becd93defd73361747d3c2036223e0c6
#
_cell.length_a   1.000
_cell.length_b   1.000
_cell.length_c   1.000
_cell.angle_alpha   90.00
_cell.angle_beta   90.00
_cell.angle_gamma   90.00
#
_symmetry.space_group_name_H-M   'P 1'
#
loop_
_entity.id
_entity.type
_entity.pdbx_description
1 polymer ?
#
loop_
_entity_poly.entity_id
_entity_poly.type
_entity_poly.pdbx_seq_one_letter_code
_entity_poly.pdbx_strand_id
1 'polypeptide(L)'
;YFRPSDGVMYRGLKKIGSYYYYFDGSTGATKSGFLTAANGNVRYFRGKTYIMATGWLKNSKGGRYYFAKNTGVMYKGFKVVDGKKYYFSPKTGLVSTGWISVDGKKYYIDPSTTTIITGTKLMDGTYYVFDSNGVLTDSYKDSSNSGPTTPTSARTIKNYLAGALQPVGKALYVWGGGWNDSNRKGVSPTWISWYNSQNSNYDYNNCRDLSDANRAKGLDCSGFVGWASYQVMHTKSGESGGYTVVSGDIGSYYQNTLKWGKIVNQNYLSQSGWK
;
A
#
# COMPACT_ATOMS: atom_id res chain seq x y z
N TYR A 1 -6.47 3.95 -49.27
CA TYR A 1 -7.91 4.21 -49.08
C TYR A 1 -8.25 5.59 -49.59
N PHE A 2 -9.31 5.69 -50.36
CA PHE A 2 -9.77 6.95 -50.94
C PHE A 2 -11.07 7.38 -50.28
N ARG A 3 -11.26 8.68 -50.15
CA ARG A 3 -12.50 9.24 -49.60
C ARG A 3 -13.66 9.00 -50.56
N PRO A 4 -14.76 8.39 -50.08
CA PRO A 4 -15.86 8.01 -50.99
C PRO A 4 -16.54 9.18 -51.71
N SER A 5 -16.48 10.39 -51.13
CA SER A 5 -17.18 11.57 -51.66
C SER A 5 -16.50 12.20 -52.89
N ASP A 6 -15.16 12.09 -53.01
CA ASP A 6 -14.40 12.82 -54.02
C ASP A 6 -13.16 12.07 -54.53
N GLY A 7 -12.95 10.85 -54.13
CA GLY A 7 -11.82 10.04 -54.56
C GLY A 7 -10.46 10.48 -54.06
N VAL A 8 -10.39 11.45 -53.14
CA VAL A 8 -9.10 11.90 -52.60
C VAL A 8 -8.47 10.85 -51.67
N MET A 9 -7.19 10.59 -51.92
CA MET A 9 -6.42 9.63 -51.08
C MET A 9 -6.27 10.13 -49.65
N TYR A 10 -6.59 9.24 -48.69
CA TYR A 10 -6.38 9.54 -47.25
C TYR A 10 -4.90 9.58 -46.88
N ARG A 11 -4.55 10.57 -46.08
CA ARG A 11 -3.21 10.79 -45.50
C ARG A 11 -3.33 11.13 -44.01
N GLY A 12 -2.35 10.69 -43.21
CA GLY A 12 -2.32 10.93 -41.77
C GLY A 12 -3.40 10.18 -40.99
N LEU A 13 -3.78 10.68 -39.85
CA LEU A 13 -4.80 10.07 -38.97
C LEU A 13 -6.20 10.33 -39.50
N LYS A 14 -6.94 9.27 -39.77
CA LYS A 14 -8.33 9.33 -40.27
C LYS A 14 -9.25 8.40 -39.51
N LYS A 15 -10.49 8.85 -39.26
CA LYS A 15 -11.58 8.04 -38.75
C LYS A 15 -12.36 7.42 -39.91
N ILE A 16 -12.55 6.10 -39.89
CA ILE A 16 -13.36 5.37 -40.85
C ILE A 16 -14.29 4.50 -40.03
N GLY A 17 -15.59 4.74 -40.16
CA GLY A 17 -16.58 4.14 -39.27
C GLY A 17 -16.29 4.50 -37.80
N SER A 18 -16.19 3.50 -36.95
CA SER A 18 -15.91 3.66 -35.51
C SER A 18 -14.41 3.66 -35.16
N TYR A 19 -13.53 3.45 -36.15
CA TYR A 19 -12.12 3.22 -35.90
C TYR A 19 -11.20 4.29 -36.49
N TYR A 20 -10.01 4.48 -35.90
CA TYR A 20 -8.98 5.35 -36.43
C TYR A 20 -7.87 4.53 -37.08
N TYR A 21 -7.37 5.04 -38.23
CA TYR A 21 -6.27 4.47 -39.01
C TYR A 21 -5.26 5.56 -39.31
N TYR A 22 -4.01 5.18 -39.56
CA TYR A 22 -2.98 6.11 -40.00
C TYR A 22 -2.53 5.71 -41.41
N PHE A 23 -2.57 6.70 -42.30
CA PHE A 23 -2.14 6.56 -43.68
C PHE A 23 -0.84 7.34 -43.91
N ASP A 24 0.12 6.69 -44.56
CA ASP A 24 1.37 7.34 -44.92
C ASP A 24 1.13 8.62 -45.74
N GLY A 25 1.87 9.68 -45.40
CA GLY A 25 1.68 10.98 -46.02
C GLY A 25 2.06 11.05 -47.50
N SER A 26 2.96 10.17 -47.95
CA SER A 26 3.43 10.13 -49.35
C SER A 26 2.66 9.10 -50.17
N THR A 27 2.56 7.85 -49.64
CA THR A 27 2.02 6.72 -50.41
C THR A 27 0.56 6.45 -50.15
N GLY A 28 -0.04 6.99 -49.07
CA GLY A 28 -1.40 6.65 -48.63
C GLY A 28 -1.58 5.21 -48.14
N ALA A 29 -0.50 4.46 -47.96
CA ALA A 29 -0.54 3.12 -47.38
C ALA A 29 -0.86 3.18 -45.88
N THR A 30 -1.62 2.20 -45.35
CA THR A 30 -1.85 2.10 -43.91
C THR A 30 -0.59 1.73 -43.19
N LYS A 31 -0.35 2.37 -42.03
CA LYS A 31 0.78 2.07 -41.15
C LYS A 31 0.33 1.36 -39.87
N SER A 32 1.17 0.44 -39.41
CA SER A 32 1.00 -0.27 -38.13
C SER A 32 2.21 -0.03 -37.23
N GLY A 33 2.09 -0.49 -35.95
CA GLY A 33 3.13 -0.30 -34.94
C GLY A 33 3.02 1.03 -34.20
N PHE A 34 4.09 1.41 -33.52
CA PHE A 34 4.18 2.67 -32.79
C PHE A 34 4.50 3.81 -33.78
N LEU A 35 3.67 4.83 -33.77
CA LEU A 35 3.87 6.04 -34.56
C LEU A 35 3.94 7.25 -33.63
N THR A 36 5.00 8.05 -33.80
CA THR A 36 5.22 9.28 -33.05
C THR A 36 4.85 10.50 -33.93
N ALA A 37 3.93 11.30 -33.47
CA ALA A 37 3.56 12.56 -34.13
C ALA A 37 4.62 13.66 -33.85
N ALA A 38 4.61 14.72 -34.63
CA ALA A 38 5.54 15.85 -34.49
C ALA A 38 5.53 16.49 -33.07
N ASN A 39 4.39 16.45 -32.39
CA ASN A 39 4.24 16.93 -31.01
C ASN A 39 4.68 15.91 -29.94
N GLY A 40 5.35 14.81 -30.31
CA GLY A 40 5.83 13.77 -29.41
C GLY A 40 4.78 12.76 -28.94
N ASN A 41 3.51 12.93 -29.32
CA ASN A 41 2.46 11.99 -28.99
C ASN A 41 2.65 10.66 -29.72
N VAL A 42 2.64 9.56 -28.96
CA VAL A 42 2.80 8.20 -29.51
C VAL A 42 1.45 7.50 -29.54
N ARG A 43 1.15 6.86 -30.67
CA ARG A 43 -0.02 5.99 -30.85
C ARG A 43 0.43 4.63 -31.36
N TYR A 44 -0.37 3.62 -31.14
CA TYR A 44 -0.11 2.27 -31.64
C TYR A 44 -1.25 1.82 -32.57
N PHE A 45 -0.87 1.32 -33.74
CA PHE A 45 -1.80 0.76 -34.72
C PHE A 45 -1.55 -0.76 -34.84
N ARG A 46 -2.59 -1.55 -34.69
CA ARG A 46 -2.50 -3.02 -34.62
C ARG A 46 -2.02 -3.61 -35.96
N GLY A 47 -1.06 -4.53 -35.91
CA GLY A 47 -0.42 -5.05 -37.12
C GLY A 47 -1.36 -5.74 -38.13
N LYS A 48 -2.39 -6.45 -37.64
CA LYS A 48 -3.34 -7.19 -38.55
C LYS A 48 -4.49 -6.33 -39.02
N THR A 49 -4.97 -5.40 -38.22
CA THR A 49 -6.22 -4.65 -38.51
C THR A 49 -5.93 -3.18 -38.83
N TYR A 50 -4.72 -2.68 -38.56
CA TYR A 50 -4.33 -1.27 -38.67
C TYR A 50 -5.16 -0.31 -37.82
N ILE A 51 -6.01 -0.84 -36.91
CA ILE A 51 -6.85 -0.04 -36.03
C ILE A 51 -6.00 0.54 -34.90
N MET A 52 -6.21 1.82 -34.61
CA MET A 52 -5.59 2.51 -33.48
C MET A 52 -5.97 1.84 -32.16
N ALA A 53 -4.99 1.53 -31.34
CA ALA A 53 -5.20 0.98 -30.02
C ALA A 53 -5.70 2.07 -29.04
N THR A 54 -6.66 1.70 -28.22
CA THR A 54 -7.14 2.47 -27.06
C THR A 54 -7.27 1.53 -25.87
N GLY A 55 -7.20 2.09 -24.64
CA GLY A 55 -7.21 1.31 -23.40
C GLY A 55 -5.94 0.49 -23.19
N TRP A 56 -6.06 -0.59 -22.44
CA TRP A 56 -4.93 -1.47 -22.12
C TRP A 56 -4.47 -2.29 -23.32
N LEU A 57 -3.16 -2.35 -23.53
CA LEU A 57 -2.51 -3.20 -24.52
C LEU A 57 -1.35 -3.95 -23.88
N LYS A 58 -1.33 -5.29 -24.03
CA LYS A 58 -0.26 -6.17 -23.57
C LYS A 58 0.66 -6.51 -24.75
N ASN A 59 1.97 -6.43 -24.55
CA ASN A 59 2.95 -6.90 -25.54
C ASN A 59 3.23 -8.40 -25.35
N SER A 60 4.01 -8.99 -26.27
CA SER A 60 4.38 -10.42 -26.27
C SER A 60 5.19 -10.85 -25.04
N LYS A 61 5.88 -9.91 -24.37
CA LYS A 61 6.68 -10.15 -23.16
C LYS A 61 5.89 -9.92 -21.87
N GLY A 62 4.57 -9.68 -21.94
CA GLY A 62 3.71 -9.46 -20.80
C GLY A 62 3.64 -8.00 -20.30
N GLY A 63 4.50 -7.11 -20.79
CA GLY A 63 4.46 -5.69 -20.46
C GLY A 63 3.19 -5.01 -20.96
N ARG A 64 2.68 -4.03 -20.22
CA ARG A 64 1.41 -3.36 -20.52
C ARG A 64 1.61 -1.88 -20.82
N TYR A 65 0.87 -1.41 -21.82
CA TYR A 65 0.69 0.01 -22.16
C TYR A 65 -0.75 0.43 -21.89
N TYR A 66 -0.97 1.72 -21.76
CA TYR A 66 -2.31 2.29 -21.82
C TYR A 66 -2.37 3.41 -22.83
N PHE A 67 -3.38 3.38 -23.67
CA PHE A 67 -3.66 4.41 -24.67
C PHE A 67 -4.96 5.12 -24.31
N ALA A 68 -4.95 6.44 -24.27
CA ALA A 68 -6.12 7.23 -23.92
C ALA A 68 -7.34 6.84 -24.77
N LYS A 69 -8.47 6.58 -24.10
CA LYS A 69 -9.69 6.04 -24.77
C LYS A 69 -10.21 6.94 -25.91
N ASN A 70 -10.05 8.27 -25.74
CA ASN A 70 -10.56 9.26 -26.70
C ASN A 70 -9.55 9.69 -27.77
N THR A 71 -8.24 9.63 -27.49
CA THR A 71 -7.20 10.15 -28.41
C THR A 71 -6.23 9.11 -28.92
N GLY A 72 -6.21 7.91 -28.33
CA GLY A 72 -5.24 6.85 -28.61
C GLY A 72 -3.80 7.23 -28.25
N VAL A 73 -3.57 8.32 -27.50
CA VAL A 73 -2.23 8.72 -27.08
C VAL A 73 -1.73 7.83 -25.96
N MET A 74 -0.52 7.32 -26.09
CA MET A 74 0.15 6.47 -25.11
C MET A 74 0.43 7.24 -23.81
N TYR A 75 0.07 6.65 -22.67
CA TYR A 75 0.35 7.24 -21.38
C TYR A 75 1.83 7.15 -21.03
N LYS A 76 2.33 8.21 -20.38
CA LYS A 76 3.68 8.35 -19.82
C LYS A 76 3.58 9.07 -18.47
N GLY A 77 4.51 8.78 -17.55
CA GLY A 77 4.52 9.34 -16.20
C GLY A 77 3.36 8.84 -15.33
N PHE A 78 3.03 9.59 -14.29
CA PHE A 78 1.90 9.27 -13.41
C PHE A 78 0.56 9.49 -14.12
N LYS A 79 -0.29 8.50 -14.07
CA LYS A 79 -1.66 8.55 -14.62
C LYS A 79 -2.63 7.78 -13.75
N VAL A 80 -3.86 8.26 -13.69
CA VAL A 80 -4.99 7.54 -13.08
C VAL A 80 -5.78 6.86 -14.19
N VAL A 81 -6.03 5.58 -14.00
CA VAL A 81 -6.86 4.75 -14.90
C VAL A 81 -7.85 4.00 -14.03
N ASP A 82 -9.14 4.19 -14.29
CA ASP A 82 -10.23 3.56 -13.56
C ASP A 82 -10.05 3.67 -12.02
N GLY A 83 -9.74 4.89 -11.53
CA GLY A 83 -9.54 5.22 -10.11
C GLY A 83 -8.21 4.77 -9.49
N LYS A 84 -7.37 4.03 -10.21
CA LYS A 84 -6.08 3.54 -9.72
C LYS A 84 -4.91 4.33 -10.32
N LYS A 85 -3.92 4.65 -9.49
CA LYS A 85 -2.73 5.43 -9.91
C LYS A 85 -1.62 4.50 -10.38
N TYR A 86 -1.12 4.74 -11.60
CA TYR A 86 -0.05 4.00 -12.25
C TYR A 86 1.12 4.91 -12.60
N TYR A 87 2.29 4.31 -12.82
CA TYR A 87 3.42 5.01 -13.43
C TYR A 87 3.82 4.31 -14.72
N PHE A 88 3.77 5.06 -15.82
CA PHE A 88 4.20 4.61 -17.14
C PHE A 88 5.58 5.18 -17.43
N SER A 89 6.52 4.31 -17.75
CA SER A 89 7.88 4.74 -18.09
C SER A 89 7.88 5.85 -19.14
N PRO A 90 8.48 7.03 -18.89
CA PRO A 90 8.55 8.10 -19.87
C PRO A 90 9.28 7.68 -21.15
N LYS A 91 10.26 6.77 -21.03
CA LYS A 91 11.05 6.27 -22.15
C LYS A 91 10.29 5.28 -23.00
N THR A 92 9.59 4.32 -22.39
CA THR A 92 8.99 3.17 -23.11
C THR A 92 7.47 3.20 -23.17
N GLY A 93 6.79 3.91 -22.27
CA GLY A 93 5.35 3.86 -22.07
C GLY A 93 4.84 2.60 -21.36
N LEU A 94 5.72 1.68 -20.99
CA LEU A 94 5.34 0.50 -20.21
C LEU A 94 4.98 0.86 -18.77
N VAL A 95 4.00 0.17 -18.20
CA VAL A 95 3.73 0.24 -16.76
C VAL A 95 4.96 -0.24 -16.01
N SER A 96 5.43 0.55 -15.05
CA SER A 96 6.53 0.19 -14.17
C SER A 96 6.04 -0.64 -12.98
N THR A 97 6.95 -1.42 -12.38
CA THR A 97 6.75 -2.17 -11.14
C THR A 97 7.98 -2.04 -10.25
N GLY A 98 7.83 -2.30 -8.95
CA GLY A 98 8.91 -2.18 -7.99
C GLY A 98 9.26 -0.73 -7.65
N TRP A 99 10.47 -0.52 -7.18
CA TRP A 99 10.98 0.81 -6.79
C TRP A 99 11.23 1.70 -8.01
N ILE A 100 10.76 2.94 -7.92
CA ILE A 100 11.08 3.99 -8.89
C ILE A 100 11.47 5.28 -8.16
N SER A 101 12.28 6.11 -8.83
CA SER A 101 12.57 7.48 -8.39
C SER A 101 12.13 8.46 -9.46
N VAL A 102 11.37 9.47 -9.04
CA VAL A 102 10.87 10.54 -9.92
C VAL A 102 11.07 11.86 -9.17
N ASP A 103 11.76 12.79 -9.77
CA ASP A 103 12.05 14.12 -9.21
C ASP A 103 12.60 14.05 -7.77
N GLY A 104 13.55 13.14 -7.53
CA GLY A 104 14.18 12.90 -6.23
C GLY A 104 13.30 12.18 -5.20
N LYS A 105 12.04 11.90 -5.49
CA LYS A 105 11.12 11.19 -4.62
C LYS A 105 11.06 9.71 -4.97
N LYS A 106 10.99 8.85 -3.95
CA LYS A 106 10.89 7.39 -4.12
C LYS A 106 9.44 6.93 -4.01
N TYR A 107 9.07 5.98 -4.86
CA TYR A 107 7.76 5.34 -4.90
C TYR A 107 7.94 3.83 -5.02
N TYR A 108 6.95 3.07 -4.60
CA TYR A 108 6.90 1.64 -4.86
C TYR A 108 5.62 1.28 -5.60
N ILE A 109 5.79 0.54 -6.68
CA ILE A 109 4.67 0.06 -7.51
C ILE A 109 4.54 -1.43 -7.26
N ASP A 110 3.40 -1.85 -6.72
CA ASP A 110 3.13 -3.24 -6.41
C ASP A 110 3.20 -4.10 -7.68
N PRO A 111 4.08 -5.11 -7.74
CA PRO A 111 4.25 -5.94 -8.94
C PRO A 111 2.99 -6.72 -9.33
N SER A 112 2.13 -7.06 -8.37
CA SER A 112 0.92 -7.85 -8.60
C SER A 112 -0.22 -7.03 -9.19
N THR A 113 -0.43 -5.83 -8.65
CA THR A 113 -1.50 -4.92 -9.08
C THR A 113 -1.02 -3.89 -10.10
N THR A 114 0.30 -3.63 -10.14
CA THR A 114 0.98 -2.58 -10.91
C THR A 114 0.53 -1.16 -10.56
N THR A 115 0.00 -0.98 -9.34
CA THR A 115 -0.45 0.32 -8.83
C THR A 115 0.52 0.87 -7.78
N ILE A 116 0.51 2.18 -7.61
CA ILE A 116 1.33 2.86 -6.60
C ILE A 116 0.81 2.51 -5.21
N ILE A 117 1.72 2.13 -4.32
CA ILE A 117 1.43 1.87 -2.90
C ILE A 117 1.30 3.21 -2.16
N THR A 118 0.33 3.26 -1.25
CA THR A 118 0.13 4.31 -0.25
C THR A 118 -0.01 3.68 1.13
N GLY A 119 0.23 4.44 2.20
CA GLY A 119 0.21 3.91 3.56
C GLY A 119 1.44 3.05 3.88
N THR A 120 1.34 2.18 4.87
CA THR A 120 2.47 1.37 5.32
C THR A 120 2.48 0.01 4.65
N LYS A 121 3.63 -0.41 4.15
CA LYS A 121 3.84 -1.72 3.51
C LYS A 121 5.07 -2.40 4.07
N LEU A 122 4.91 -3.64 4.53
CA LEU A 122 6.05 -4.50 4.90
C LEU A 122 6.61 -5.20 3.65
N MET A 123 7.91 -5.06 3.43
CA MET A 123 8.65 -5.71 2.35
C MET A 123 10.03 -6.09 2.88
N ASP A 124 10.40 -7.36 2.73
CA ASP A 124 11.71 -7.90 3.13
C ASP A 124 12.14 -7.50 4.56
N GLY A 125 11.20 -7.62 5.52
CA GLY A 125 11.45 -7.30 6.93
C GLY A 125 11.66 -5.81 7.21
N THR A 126 11.23 -4.94 6.30
CA THR A 126 11.25 -3.47 6.48
C THR A 126 9.86 -2.90 6.20
N TYR A 127 9.37 -2.12 7.13
CA TYR A 127 8.17 -1.29 6.91
C TYR A 127 8.57 -0.04 6.15
N TYR A 128 7.86 0.22 5.06
CA TYR A 128 7.97 1.43 4.25
C TYR A 128 6.68 2.23 4.39
N VAL A 129 6.80 3.51 4.71
CA VAL A 129 5.66 4.41 4.89
C VAL A 129 5.56 5.34 3.70
N PHE A 130 4.42 5.30 3.02
CA PHE A 130 4.14 6.15 1.86
C PHE A 130 3.00 7.11 2.19
N ASP A 131 3.12 8.35 1.78
CA ASP A 131 2.05 9.33 1.89
C ASP A 131 0.86 9.01 0.98
N SER A 132 -0.19 9.84 1.01
CA SER A 132 -1.38 9.70 0.17
C SER A 132 -1.09 9.83 -1.33
N ASN A 133 0.05 10.44 -1.71
CA ASN A 133 0.51 10.53 -3.09
C ASN A 133 1.38 9.34 -3.52
N GLY A 134 1.76 8.47 -2.57
CA GLY A 134 2.63 7.33 -2.76
C GLY A 134 4.12 7.65 -2.65
N VAL A 135 4.48 8.83 -2.12
CA VAL A 135 5.88 9.18 -1.86
C VAL A 135 6.36 8.46 -0.61
N LEU A 136 7.50 7.79 -0.67
CA LEU A 136 8.15 7.24 0.50
C LEU A 136 8.57 8.37 1.45
N THR A 137 8.04 8.34 2.67
CA THR A 137 8.33 9.33 3.71
C THR A 137 9.22 8.76 4.80
N ASP A 138 9.14 7.44 5.05
CA ASP A 138 9.91 6.79 6.11
C ASP A 138 10.10 5.30 5.84
N SER A 139 11.07 4.69 6.54
CA SER A 139 11.24 3.24 6.57
C SER A 139 11.90 2.80 7.88
N TYR A 140 11.46 1.66 8.42
CA TYR A 140 12.03 1.06 9.62
C TYR A 140 11.98 -0.46 9.54
N LYS A 141 12.95 -1.12 10.17
CA LYS A 141 13.01 -2.59 10.16
C LYS A 141 11.89 -3.20 10.98
N ASP A 142 11.34 -4.28 10.48
CA ASP A 142 10.44 -5.14 11.24
C ASP A 142 11.25 -5.90 12.31
N SER A 143 11.15 -5.46 13.56
CA SER A 143 11.81 -6.10 14.69
C SER A 143 10.98 -7.24 15.31
N SER A 144 9.95 -7.71 14.64
CA SER A 144 8.92 -8.60 15.20
C SER A 144 9.31 -10.07 15.36
N ASN A 145 10.52 -10.47 14.97
CA ASN A 145 11.01 -11.86 15.19
C ASN A 145 11.66 -12.10 16.55
N SER A 146 11.87 -11.07 17.33
CA SER A 146 12.26 -11.19 18.72
C SER A 146 11.03 -10.87 19.57
N GLY A 147 10.67 -11.75 20.52
CA GLY A 147 9.76 -11.39 21.61
C GLY A 147 10.18 -10.04 22.24
N PRO A 148 9.54 -9.56 23.31
CA PRO A 148 9.85 -8.26 23.88
C PRO A 148 11.36 -8.16 24.19
N THR A 149 12.13 -7.76 23.19
CA THR A 149 13.55 -7.44 23.36
C THR A 149 13.61 -6.08 24.04
N THR A 150 14.58 -5.90 24.88
CA THR A 150 14.86 -4.57 25.46
C THR A 150 15.09 -3.61 24.31
N PRO A 151 14.16 -2.73 23.98
CA PRO A 151 14.34 -1.82 22.87
C PRO A 151 15.43 -0.82 23.23
N THR A 152 16.29 -0.49 22.31
CA THR A 152 17.39 0.47 22.48
C THR A 152 17.03 1.86 21.94
N SER A 153 15.78 2.05 21.54
CA SER A 153 15.36 3.25 20.81
C SER A 153 14.94 4.41 21.71
N ALA A 154 15.09 5.63 21.23
CA ALA A 154 14.63 6.82 21.92
C ALA A 154 13.10 6.80 22.14
N ARG A 155 12.65 7.43 23.24
CA ARG A 155 11.22 7.56 23.60
C ARG A 155 10.55 8.60 22.71
N THR A 156 10.23 8.22 21.49
CA THR A 156 9.57 9.08 20.51
C THR A 156 8.24 8.50 20.08
N ILE A 157 7.34 9.35 19.63
CA ILE A 157 6.06 8.90 19.04
C ILE A 157 6.28 7.98 17.82
N LYS A 158 7.32 8.25 17.05
CA LYS A 158 7.72 7.42 15.91
C LYS A 158 8.02 5.99 16.35
N ASN A 159 8.83 5.81 17.38
CA ASN A 159 9.19 4.50 17.91
C ASN A 159 8.01 3.81 18.59
N TYR A 160 7.15 4.56 19.26
CA TYR A 160 5.90 4.05 19.80
C TYR A 160 4.99 3.48 18.70
N LEU A 161 4.78 4.24 17.61
CA LEU A 161 3.98 3.80 16.48
C LEU A 161 4.62 2.62 15.74
N ALA A 162 5.93 2.61 15.59
CA ALA A 162 6.66 1.47 15.03
C ALA A 162 6.44 0.20 15.87
N GLY A 163 6.49 0.30 17.19
CA GLY A 163 6.15 -0.78 18.11
C GLY A 163 4.70 -1.25 17.96
N ALA A 164 3.77 -0.31 17.85
CA ALA A 164 2.35 -0.61 17.65
C ALA A 164 2.05 -1.34 16.33
N LEU A 165 2.87 -1.17 15.31
CA LEU A 165 2.70 -1.87 14.03
C LEU A 165 3.20 -3.32 14.02
N GLN A 166 4.03 -3.72 14.99
CA GLN A 166 4.61 -5.07 15.03
C GLN A 166 3.58 -6.20 15.08
N PRO A 167 2.50 -6.15 15.89
CA PRO A 167 1.50 -7.20 15.93
C PRO A 167 0.50 -7.15 14.77
N VAL A 168 0.50 -6.11 13.93
CA VAL A 168 -0.45 -6.00 12.83
C VAL A 168 -0.27 -7.15 11.83
N GLY A 169 -1.35 -7.88 11.57
CA GLY A 169 -1.36 -9.08 10.73
C GLY A 169 -0.70 -10.32 11.35
N LYS A 170 -0.31 -10.26 12.64
CA LYS A 170 0.41 -11.33 13.33
C LYS A 170 -0.23 -11.77 14.64
N ALA A 171 -1.07 -10.95 15.22
CA ALA A 171 -1.78 -11.23 16.45
C ALA A 171 -3.29 -11.13 16.24
N LEU A 172 -4.04 -12.03 16.87
CA LEU A 172 -5.49 -11.93 16.96
C LEU A 172 -5.86 -11.05 18.15
N TYR A 173 -7.03 -10.43 18.07
CA TYR A 173 -7.64 -9.85 19.25
C TYR A 173 -8.19 -10.98 20.12
N VAL A 174 -7.73 -11.07 21.35
CA VAL A 174 -8.17 -12.09 22.31
C VAL A 174 -8.50 -11.40 23.62
N TRP A 175 -9.72 -11.52 24.09
CA TRP A 175 -10.17 -10.93 25.35
C TRP A 175 -9.28 -11.39 26.54
N GLY A 176 -8.75 -10.43 27.29
CA GLY A 176 -7.79 -10.69 28.37
C GLY A 176 -6.38 -11.01 27.89
N GLY A 177 -6.09 -10.84 26.60
CA GLY A 177 -4.77 -11.07 26.01
C GLY A 177 -3.76 -10.00 26.41
N GLY A 178 -2.72 -10.39 27.17
CA GLY A 178 -1.60 -9.55 27.55
C GLY A 178 -0.34 -9.85 26.73
N TRP A 179 0.53 -8.87 26.60
CA TRP A 179 1.77 -9.01 25.85
C TRP A 179 2.92 -9.60 26.68
N ASN A 180 2.87 -9.43 27.99
CA ASN A 180 3.95 -9.72 28.93
C ASN A 180 3.82 -11.07 29.66
N ASP A 181 2.78 -11.80 29.38
CA ASP A 181 2.57 -13.15 29.90
C ASP A 181 3.18 -14.19 28.95
N SER A 182 3.91 -15.16 29.47
CA SER A 182 4.54 -16.21 28.65
C SER A 182 3.53 -17.04 27.87
N ASN A 183 2.31 -17.17 28.37
CA ASN A 183 1.20 -17.86 27.73
C ASN A 183 0.33 -16.92 26.89
N ARG A 184 0.56 -15.61 26.96
CA ARG A 184 -0.27 -14.54 26.38
C ARG A 184 0.50 -13.58 25.51
N LYS A 185 1.59 -14.03 24.91
CA LYS A 185 2.37 -13.22 24.00
C LYS A 185 1.58 -12.95 22.72
N GLY A 186 1.32 -11.68 22.45
CA GLY A 186 0.53 -11.24 21.31
C GLY A 186 1.14 -11.51 19.94
N VAL A 187 2.42 -11.87 19.88
CA VAL A 187 3.13 -12.12 18.62
C VAL A 187 3.80 -13.49 18.72
N SER A 188 3.31 -14.47 17.97
CA SER A 188 3.92 -15.80 17.89
C SER A 188 3.68 -16.42 16.51
N PRO A 189 4.56 -17.34 16.05
CA PRO A 189 4.35 -18.08 14.80
C PRO A 189 3.03 -18.85 14.78
N THR A 190 2.58 -19.36 15.91
CA THR A 190 1.28 -20.04 16.04
C THR A 190 0.12 -19.13 15.68
N TRP A 191 0.16 -17.88 16.11
CA TRP A 191 -0.87 -16.90 15.81
C TRP A 191 -0.86 -16.43 14.37
N ILE A 192 0.31 -16.32 13.77
CA ILE A 192 0.44 -16.04 12.33
C ILE A 192 -0.24 -17.14 11.53
N SER A 193 0.02 -18.40 11.87
CA SER A 193 -0.61 -19.55 11.21
C SER A 193 -2.13 -19.53 11.38
N TRP A 194 -2.60 -19.22 12.55
CA TRP A 194 -4.04 -19.13 12.84
C TRP A 194 -4.73 -17.99 12.10
N TYR A 195 -4.16 -16.81 12.16
CA TYR A 195 -4.67 -15.67 11.43
C TYR A 195 -4.78 -15.97 9.93
N ASN A 196 -3.75 -16.61 9.38
CA ASN A 196 -3.71 -16.94 7.95
C ASN A 196 -4.68 -18.08 7.59
N SER A 197 -4.96 -18.99 8.50
CA SER A 197 -5.88 -20.12 8.29
C SER A 197 -7.34 -19.79 8.59
N GLN A 198 -7.63 -18.62 9.16
CA GLN A 198 -8.98 -18.27 9.64
C GLN A 198 -9.56 -19.38 10.52
N ASN A 199 -8.88 -19.69 11.61
CA ASN A 199 -9.19 -20.79 12.49
C ASN A 199 -10.67 -20.81 12.90
N SER A 200 -11.38 -21.89 12.58
CA SER A 200 -12.79 -22.11 12.91
C SER A 200 -13.09 -22.16 14.42
N ASN A 201 -12.05 -22.33 15.24
CA ASN A 201 -12.17 -22.32 16.70
C ASN A 201 -12.13 -20.91 17.29
N TYR A 202 -11.89 -19.89 16.51
CA TYR A 202 -11.92 -18.51 17.00
C TYR A 202 -13.36 -18.02 17.13
N ASP A 203 -13.73 -17.64 18.35
CA ASP A 203 -15.02 -17.04 18.63
C ASP A 203 -14.99 -15.53 18.37
N TYR A 204 -15.44 -15.12 17.19
CA TYR A 204 -15.46 -13.73 16.78
C TYR A 204 -16.42 -12.86 17.61
N ASN A 205 -17.46 -13.43 18.22
CA ASN A 205 -18.41 -12.68 19.05
C ASN A 205 -17.80 -12.29 20.39
N ASN A 206 -17.02 -13.20 20.97
CA ASN A 206 -16.34 -12.98 22.25
C ASN A 206 -14.85 -12.70 22.08
N CYS A 207 -14.36 -12.57 20.87
CA CYS A 207 -12.96 -12.26 20.53
C CYS A 207 -11.97 -13.17 21.28
N ARG A 208 -12.17 -14.48 21.22
CA ARG A 208 -11.33 -15.46 21.89
C ARG A 208 -11.18 -16.74 21.10
N ASP A 209 -10.06 -17.41 21.34
CA ASP A 209 -9.81 -18.75 20.82
C ASP A 209 -10.37 -19.81 21.76
N LEU A 210 -11.22 -20.66 21.23
CA LEU A 210 -11.86 -21.74 21.99
C LEU A 210 -11.02 -23.01 22.04
N SER A 211 -10.03 -23.18 21.18
CA SER A 211 -9.20 -24.39 21.13
C SER A 211 -8.08 -24.41 22.17
N ASP A 212 -7.69 -23.27 22.72
CA ASP A 212 -6.65 -23.17 23.77
C ASP A 212 -7.29 -22.91 25.13
N ALA A 213 -7.13 -23.84 26.04
CA ALA A 213 -7.63 -23.72 27.42
C ALA A 213 -7.05 -22.48 28.14
N ASN A 214 -5.83 -22.07 27.80
CA ASN A 214 -5.18 -20.90 28.34
C ASN A 214 -5.56 -19.60 27.58
N ARG A 215 -6.14 -19.72 26.41
CA ARG A 215 -6.84 -18.69 25.58
C ARG A 215 -6.21 -17.35 25.43
N ALA A 216 -4.93 -17.30 25.44
CA ALA A 216 -4.37 -16.03 25.73
C ALA A 216 -3.23 -15.67 24.79
N LYS A 217 -3.20 -16.30 23.64
CA LYS A 217 -2.17 -16.04 22.63
C LYS A 217 -2.63 -14.95 21.66
N GLY A 218 -2.94 -13.79 22.17
CA GLY A 218 -3.34 -12.64 21.40
C GLY A 218 -3.28 -11.38 22.25
N LEU A 219 -3.71 -10.27 21.71
CA LEU A 219 -3.75 -8.98 22.39
C LEU A 219 -5.20 -8.48 22.48
N ASP A 220 -5.61 -8.01 23.63
CA ASP A 220 -6.77 -7.14 23.73
C ASP A 220 -6.35 -5.66 23.53
N CYS A 221 -7.29 -4.73 23.68
CA CYS A 221 -7.01 -3.32 23.50
C CYS A 221 -5.94 -2.80 24.48
N SER A 222 -6.00 -3.20 25.74
CA SER A 222 -5.05 -2.80 26.78
C SER A 222 -3.71 -3.53 26.62
N GLY A 223 -3.73 -4.78 26.23
CA GLY A 223 -2.52 -5.55 25.90
C GLY A 223 -1.76 -4.98 24.74
N PHE A 224 -2.47 -4.50 23.70
CA PHE A 224 -1.86 -3.81 22.56
C PHE A 224 -1.20 -2.49 22.95
N VAL A 225 -1.89 -1.66 23.75
CA VAL A 225 -1.31 -0.40 24.23
C VAL A 225 -0.11 -0.66 25.16
N GLY A 226 -0.20 -1.68 26.01
CA GLY A 226 0.92 -2.10 26.87
C GLY A 226 2.13 -2.55 26.07
N TRP A 227 1.93 -3.35 25.01
CA TRP A 227 2.98 -3.75 24.07
C TRP A 227 3.68 -2.54 23.44
N ALA A 228 2.91 -1.62 22.85
CA ALA A 228 3.45 -0.44 22.20
C ALA A 228 4.23 0.47 23.17
N SER A 229 3.71 0.63 24.39
CA SER A 229 4.37 1.40 25.45
C SER A 229 5.69 0.76 25.90
N TYR A 230 5.71 -0.56 26.05
CA TYR A 230 6.93 -1.28 26.41
C TYR A 230 8.04 -1.09 25.37
N GLN A 231 7.70 -1.07 24.08
CA GLN A 231 8.68 -0.90 23.02
C GLN A 231 9.50 0.40 23.13
N VAL A 232 9.00 1.41 23.82
CA VAL A 232 9.68 2.71 23.98
C VAL A 232 10.12 3.01 25.39
N MET A 233 9.52 2.39 26.41
CA MET A 233 9.76 2.72 27.82
C MET A 233 10.71 1.78 28.53
N HIS A 234 10.72 0.51 28.19
CA HIS A 234 11.62 -0.57 28.68
C HIS A 234 11.76 -0.80 30.20
N THR A 235 10.98 -0.12 30.98
CA THR A 235 11.13 -0.13 32.44
C THR A 235 10.43 -1.29 33.10
N LYS A 236 9.63 -2.06 32.32
CA LYS A 236 8.87 -3.22 32.80
C LYS A 236 9.07 -4.37 31.83
N SER A 237 9.65 -5.45 32.30
CA SER A 237 9.83 -6.67 31.53
C SER A 237 9.28 -7.86 32.29
N GLY A 238 8.39 -8.62 31.63
CA GLY A 238 7.92 -9.89 32.18
C GLY A 238 6.98 -9.83 33.37
N GLU A 239 6.62 -8.66 33.86
CA GLU A 239 5.70 -8.53 34.97
C GLU A 239 4.25 -8.47 34.49
N SER A 240 3.41 -9.27 35.14
CA SER A 240 1.97 -9.11 35.09
C SER A 240 1.60 -7.67 35.48
N GLY A 241 0.84 -6.97 34.65
CA GLY A 241 0.45 -5.59 34.88
C GLY A 241 1.47 -4.53 34.44
N GLY A 242 2.55 -4.92 33.73
CA GLY A 242 3.49 -3.97 33.12
C GLY A 242 2.84 -2.89 32.34
N TYR A 243 2.67 -2.00 31.82
CA TYR A 243 1.91 -1.00 31.08
C TYR A 243 0.49 -1.44 30.67
N THR A 244 0.07 -2.65 30.98
CA THR A 244 -1.27 -3.17 30.65
C THR A 244 -2.19 -2.98 31.84
N VAL A 245 -3.17 -2.12 31.70
CA VAL A 245 -4.28 -1.89 32.62
C VAL A 245 -5.59 -1.94 31.86
N VAL A 246 -6.71 -2.16 32.52
CA VAL A 246 -8.01 -2.17 31.84
C VAL A 246 -8.23 -0.85 31.10
N SER A 247 -8.84 -0.92 29.94
CA SER A 247 -8.95 0.22 29.01
C SER A 247 -9.58 1.47 29.64
N GLY A 248 -10.52 1.31 30.59
CA GLY A 248 -11.12 2.42 31.33
C GLY A 248 -10.13 3.20 32.21
N ASP A 249 -9.10 2.54 32.70
CA ASP A 249 -8.12 3.13 33.65
C ASP A 249 -6.82 3.57 33.00
N ILE A 250 -6.61 3.25 31.70
CA ILE A 250 -5.34 3.44 31.03
C ILE A 250 -4.88 4.89 31.04
N GLY A 251 -5.77 5.82 30.81
CA GLY A 251 -5.49 7.26 30.85
C GLY A 251 -5.06 7.71 32.23
N SER A 252 -5.80 7.33 33.26
CA SER A 252 -5.50 7.66 34.67
C SER A 252 -4.17 7.05 35.10
N TYR A 253 -3.90 5.82 34.70
CA TYR A 253 -2.62 5.13 34.99
C TYR A 253 -1.45 5.89 34.36
N TYR A 254 -1.56 6.27 33.10
CA TYR A 254 -0.51 6.98 32.39
C TYR A 254 -0.28 8.39 32.92
N GLN A 255 -1.35 9.10 33.28
CA GLN A 255 -1.24 10.44 33.89
C GLN A 255 -0.71 10.38 35.31
N ASN A 256 -1.32 9.56 36.19
CA ASN A 256 -1.15 9.65 37.63
C ASN A 256 -0.01 8.74 38.12
N THR A 257 0.20 7.58 37.52
CA THR A 257 1.23 6.62 37.95
C THR A 257 2.51 6.79 37.15
N LEU A 258 2.42 6.79 35.83
CA LEU A 258 3.61 6.86 34.96
C LEU A 258 4.07 8.29 34.70
N LYS A 259 3.24 9.30 34.95
CA LYS A 259 3.54 10.73 34.70
C LYS A 259 3.94 11.04 33.26
N TRP A 260 3.30 10.37 32.30
CA TRP A 260 3.65 10.50 30.87
C TRP A 260 2.89 11.61 30.14
N GLY A 261 1.87 12.21 30.75
CA GLY A 261 1.09 13.25 30.12
C GLY A 261 -0.13 13.66 30.92
N LYS A 262 -1.06 14.29 30.25
CA LYS A 262 -2.35 14.72 30.84
C LYS A 262 -3.50 14.13 30.05
N ILE A 263 -4.54 13.70 30.73
CA ILE A 263 -5.83 13.40 30.12
C ILE A 263 -6.44 14.71 29.61
N VAL A 264 -6.78 14.76 28.35
CA VAL A 264 -7.51 15.86 27.71
C VAL A 264 -8.83 15.32 27.13
N ASN A 265 -9.86 16.15 27.11
CA ASN A 265 -11.10 15.75 26.48
C ASN A 265 -10.98 15.74 24.94
N GLN A 266 -11.91 15.08 24.27
CA GLN A 266 -11.87 14.97 22.81
C GLN A 266 -11.92 16.32 22.08
N ASN A 267 -12.49 17.36 22.68
CA ASN A 267 -12.56 18.70 22.07
C ASN A 267 -11.20 19.35 21.94
N TYR A 268 -10.23 18.93 22.77
CA TYR A 268 -8.84 19.39 22.66
C TYR A 268 -8.19 18.96 21.35
N LEU A 269 -8.53 17.79 20.85
CA LEU A 269 -7.99 17.25 19.60
C LEU A 269 -8.45 18.00 18.35
N SER A 270 -9.55 18.76 18.44
CA SER A 270 -10.06 19.59 17.35
C SER A 270 -9.46 21.00 17.30
N GLN A 271 -8.63 21.37 18.27
CA GLN A 271 -8.00 22.69 18.29
C GLN A 271 -6.83 22.77 17.32
N SER A 272 -6.71 23.91 16.62
CA SER A 272 -5.58 24.19 15.73
C SER A 272 -4.28 24.22 16.52
N GLY A 273 -3.30 23.40 16.12
CA GLY A 273 -1.99 23.32 16.77
C GLY A 273 -1.55 21.91 17.15
N TRP A 274 -2.40 20.93 17.08
CA TRP A 274 -1.97 19.53 17.09
C TRP A 274 -1.31 19.19 15.76
N LYS A 275 -0.03 18.89 15.81
CA LYS A 275 0.74 18.43 14.64
C LYS A 275 1.18 16.99 14.83
#